data_d36497ba82ecdba778b97116cc456d8d
#
_entry.id   d36497ba82ecdba778b97116cc456d8d
#
_cell.length_a   1.000
_cell.length_b   1.000
_cell.length_c   1.000
_cell.angle_alpha   90.00
_cell.angle_beta   90.00
_cell.angle_gamma   90.00
#
_symmetry.space_group_name_H-M   'P 1'
#
loop_
_entity.id
_entity.type
_entity.pdbx_description
1 polymer ?
#
loop_
_entity_poly.entity_id
_entity_poly.type
_entity_poly.pdbx_seq_one_letter_code
_entity_poly.pdbx_strand_id
1 'polypeptide(L)'
;MLESHYYEGLIEAGCDEAGRGCLAGSVYAAAVILPPDYQNELLNDSKKLTAKKRYALREEIERDAIAWAVGIVTPEEIDKINILNASFLAMHRALDQLQVRPEAVIVDGNRFNPYQDLPSTTIVKGDGKYLSIAAASILAKTYRDDYMLSLAEEYPQYDWQSNMGYPTKKHRQAILEHGITPYHRKSYNLLGDGQLSFDF
;
A
#
# COMPACT_ATOMS: atom_id res chain seq x y z
N MET A 1 -4.29 8.78 -21.16
CA MET A 1 -3.80 9.72 -20.10
C MET A 1 -4.68 9.48 -18.88
N LEU A 2 -4.14 9.53 -17.67
CA LEU A 2 -4.96 9.43 -16.47
C LEU A 2 -5.69 10.76 -16.22
N GLU A 3 -6.87 10.67 -15.61
CA GLU A 3 -7.65 11.86 -15.20
C GLU A 3 -6.96 12.57 -14.03
N SER A 4 -7.03 13.89 -14.02
CA SER A 4 -6.40 14.70 -12.96
C SER A 4 -7.18 14.65 -11.64
N HIS A 5 -8.51 14.61 -11.70
CA HIS A 5 -9.40 14.61 -10.55
C HIS A 5 -10.75 13.99 -10.88
N TYR A 6 -11.45 13.53 -9.85
CA TYR A 6 -12.85 13.06 -9.90
C TYR A 6 -13.81 14.16 -9.44
N TYR A 7 -13.46 14.87 -8.37
CA TYR A 7 -14.25 15.99 -7.83
C TYR A 7 -13.69 17.32 -8.32
N GLU A 8 -14.34 17.89 -9.34
CA GLU A 8 -13.93 19.19 -9.88
C GLU A 8 -14.00 20.31 -8.85
N GLY A 9 -12.94 21.13 -8.78
CA GLY A 9 -12.88 22.31 -7.92
C GLY A 9 -12.66 22.04 -6.43
N LEU A 10 -12.48 20.77 -6.02
CA LEU A 10 -12.15 20.42 -4.64
C LEU A 10 -10.67 20.01 -4.50
N ILE A 11 -10.11 20.23 -3.30
CA ILE A 11 -8.82 19.65 -2.91
C ILE A 11 -9.01 18.16 -2.68
N GLU A 12 -8.66 17.36 -3.68
CA GLU A 12 -8.88 15.91 -3.69
C GLU A 12 -7.64 15.14 -3.30
N ALA A 13 -7.77 14.18 -2.37
CA ALA A 13 -6.73 13.21 -2.07
C ALA A 13 -7.04 11.87 -2.72
N GLY A 14 -6.06 11.29 -3.43
CA GLY A 14 -6.10 9.91 -3.91
C GLY A 14 -5.41 8.97 -2.95
N CYS A 15 -6.01 7.80 -2.68
CA CYS A 15 -5.49 6.78 -1.77
C CYS A 15 -5.37 5.42 -2.45
N ASP A 16 -4.28 4.70 -2.13
CA ASP A 16 -4.06 3.30 -2.49
C ASP A 16 -3.22 2.59 -1.43
N GLU A 17 -3.23 1.24 -1.42
CA GLU A 17 -2.47 0.43 -0.47
C GLU A 17 -1.57 -0.61 -1.14
N ALA A 18 -0.54 -1.05 -0.40
CA ALA A 18 0.37 -2.12 -0.79
C ALA A 18 0.53 -3.16 0.33
N GLY A 19 0.63 -4.42 -0.05
CA GLY A 19 0.96 -5.51 0.87
C GLY A 19 -0.22 -6.28 1.44
N ARG A 20 -1.43 -6.19 0.91
CA ARG A 20 -2.60 -6.94 1.40
C ARG A 20 -2.42 -8.45 1.39
N GLY A 21 -1.93 -9.02 0.29
CA GLY A 21 -1.80 -10.46 0.09
C GLY A 21 -0.51 -11.08 0.65
N CYS A 22 0.29 -10.34 1.40
CA CYS A 22 1.56 -10.81 1.93
C CYS A 22 1.38 -11.60 3.22
N LEU A 23 2.18 -12.67 3.41
CA LEU A 23 2.22 -13.46 4.65
C LEU A 23 2.98 -12.73 5.77
N ALA A 24 3.86 -11.80 5.41
CA ALA A 24 4.69 -11.05 6.34
C ALA A 24 4.75 -9.56 5.99
N GLY A 25 5.03 -8.77 7.01
CA GLY A 25 5.20 -7.33 6.92
C GLY A 25 3.89 -6.56 7.05
N SER A 26 4.03 -5.27 7.34
CA SER A 26 2.93 -4.32 7.49
C SER A 26 2.21 -4.07 6.16
N VAL A 27 0.95 -3.61 6.24
CA VAL A 27 0.26 -2.97 5.12
C VAL A 27 0.60 -1.49 5.14
N TYR A 28 0.89 -0.94 3.97
CA TYR A 28 1.20 0.46 3.73
C TYR A 28 0.12 1.05 2.85
N ALA A 29 -0.35 2.23 3.19
CA ALA A 29 -1.20 3.03 2.32
C ALA A 29 -0.59 4.42 2.16
N ALA A 30 -0.88 5.07 1.05
CA ALA A 30 -0.52 6.47 0.86
C ALA A 30 -1.75 7.29 0.51
N ALA A 31 -1.69 8.58 0.85
CA ALA A 31 -2.62 9.61 0.42
C ALA A 31 -1.82 10.72 -0.29
N VAL A 32 -2.28 11.15 -1.46
CA VAL A 32 -1.58 12.14 -2.29
C VAL A 32 -2.57 13.18 -2.80
N ILE A 33 -2.23 14.46 -2.63
CA ILE A 33 -2.89 15.61 -3.23
C ILE A 33 -1.96 16.19 -4.29
N LEU A 34 -2.39 16.17 -5.55
CA LEU A 34 -1.62 16.72 -6.67
C LEU A 34 -2.11 18.12 -7.07
N PRO A 35 -1.25 18.95 -7.67
CA PRO A 35 -1.69 20.18 -8.31
C PRO A 35 -2.76 19.91 -9.39
N PRO A 36 -3.76 20.82 -9.58
CA PRO A 36 -4.84 20.60 -10.56
C PRO A 36 -4.36 20.44 -12.00
N ASP A 37 -3.22 21.05 -12.34
CA ASP A 37 -2.59 21.01 -13.65
C ASP A 37 -1.45 19.99 -13.75
N TYR A 38 -1.31 19.13 -12.73
CA TYR A 38 -0.27 18.08 -12.73
C TYR A 38 -0.48 17.09 -13.88
N GLN A 39 0.61 16.84 -14.59
CA GLN A 39 0.66 15.88 -15.69
C GLN A 39 1.93 15.03 -15.60
N ASN A 40 1.78 13.73 -15.76
CA ASN A 40 2.91 12.81 -15.80
C ASN A 40 2.52 11.57 -16.64
N GLU A 41 3.08 11.47 -17.84
CA GLU A 41 2.79 10.37 -18.77
C GLU A 41 3.36 9.02 -18.29
N LEU A 42 4.37 9.06 -17.42
CA LEU A 42 4.99 7.86 -16.85
C LEU A 42 4.17 7.31 -15.68
N LEU A 43 3.31 8.14 -15.08
CA LEU A 43 2.43 7.72 -14.02
C LEU A 43 1.30 6.88 -14.60
N ASN A 44 1.40 5.60 -14.43
CA ASN A 44 0.46 4.59 -14.91
C ASN A 44 0.42 3.45 -13.88
N ASP A 45 -0.38 2.43 -14.11
CA ASP A 45 -0.44 1.21 -13.28
C ASP A 45 0.96 0.83 -12.74
N SER A 46 1.16 1.01 -11.44
CA SER A 46 2.44 0.80 -10.76
C SER A 46 3.01 -0.61 -10.96
N LYS A 47 2.13 -1.58 -11.22
CA LYS A 47 2.47 -2.99 -11.45
C LYS A 47 3.17 -3.22 -12.79
N LYS A 48 2.97 -2.32 -13.75
CA LYS A 48 3.62 -2.38 -15.08
C LYS A 48 4.99 -1.71 -15.10
N LEU A 49 5.34 -0.96 -14.06
CA LEU A 49 6.61 -0.24 -13.97
C LEU A 49 7.72 -1.11 -13.38
N THR A 50 8.95 -0.93 -13.87
CA THR A 50 10.13 -1.50 -13.22
C THR A 50 10.37 -0.83 -11.87
N ALA A 51 11.08 -1.51 -10.95
CA ALA A 51 11.46 -0.93 -9.65
C ALA A 51 12.17 0.42 -9.83
N LYS A 52 13.18 0.50 -10.73
CA LYS A 52 13.91 1.74 -11.02
C LYS A 52 12.98 2.90 -11.42
N LYS A 53 11.98 2.65 -12.26
CA LYS A 53 11.01 3.67 -12.67
C LYS A 53 10.10 4.09 -11.51
N ARG A 54 9.67 3.13 -10.67
CA ARG A 54 8.87 3.47 -9.47
C ARG A 54 9.62 4.37 -8.50
N TYR A 55 10.90 4.10 -8.24
CA TYR A 55 11.70 4.94 -7.34
C TYR A 55 11.94 6.34 -7.92
N ALA A 56 12.20 6.46 -9.22
CA ALA A 56 12.30 7.77 -9.86
C ALA A 56 10.98 8.57 -9.77
N LEU A 57 9.84 7.91 -10.03
CA LEU A 57 8.52 8.52 -9.88
C LEU A 57 8.20 8.91 -8.44
N ARG A 58 8.66 8.13 -7.44
CA ARG A 58 8.51 8.48 -6.03
C ARG A 58 9.16 9.84 -5.74
N GLU A 59 10.41 10.06 -6.15
CA GLU A 59 11.10 11.34 -5.96
C GLU A 59 10.37 12.51 -6.63
N GLU A 60 9.81 12.28 -7.83
CA GLU A 60 9.00 13.27 -8.52
C GLU A 60 7.70 13.60 -7.77
N ILE A 61 6.96 12.56 -7.33
CA ILE A 61 5.71 12.72 -6.57
C ILE A 61 5.97 13.46 -5.26
N GLU A 62 7.00 13.07 -4.50
CA GLU A 62 7.36 13.69 -3.22
C GLU A 62 7.71 15.18 -3.37
N ARG A 63 8.33 15.55 -4.50
CA ARG A 63 8.69 16.94 -4.81
C ARG A 63 7.51 17.78 -5.30
N ASP A 64 6.65 17.21 -6.15
CA ASP A 64 5.67 17.94 -6.93
C ASP A 64 4.26 17.93 -6.33
N ALA A 65 3.95 16.98 -5.43
CA ALA A 65 2.66 16.92 -4.75
C ALA A 65 2.45 18.12 -3.81
N ILE A 66 1.23 18.61 -3.74
CA ILE A 66 0.81 19.64 -2.75
C ILE A 66 0.98 19.09 -1.34
N ALA A 67 0.57 17.83 -1.13
CA ALA A 67 0.76 17.10 0.11
C ALA A 67 0.75 15.59 -0.17
N TRP A 68 1.50 14.84 0.61
CA TRP A 68 1.47 13.38 0.61
C TRP A 68 1.84 12.84 1.98
N ALA A 69 1.35 11.66 2.28
CA ALA A 69 1.72 10.95 3.51
C ALA A 69 1.54 9.43 3.34
N VAL A 70 2.20 8.67 4.22
CA VAL A 70 2.12 7.20 4.26
C VAL A 70 1.61 6.75 5.61
N GLY A 71 0.57 5.92 5.61
CA GLY A 71 0.02 5.28 6.79
C GLY A 71 0.40 3.80 6.83
N ILE A 72 0.67 3.30 8.03
CA ILE A 72 1.18 1.94 8.25
C ILE A 72 0.31 1.24 9.28
N VAL A 73 0.00 -0.05 9.04
CA VAL A 73 -0.65 -0.94 10.01
C VAL A 73 0.18 -2.21 10.12
N THR A 74 0.54 -2.55 11.35
CA THR A 74 1.47 -3.65 11.66
C THR A 74 0.83 -5.03 11.49
N PRO A 75 1.61 -6.11 11.38
CA PRO A 75 1.10 -7.48 11.37
C PRO A 75 0.20 -7.81 12.56
N GLU A 76 0.58 -7.38 13.76
CA GLU A 76 -0.22 -7.57 14.97
C GLU A 76 -1.59 -6.88 14.90
N GLU A 77 -1.65 -5.67 14.37
CA GLU A 77 -2.91 -4.95 14.16
C GLU A 77 -3.76 -5.63 13.07
N ILE A 78 -3.12 -6.09 11.97
CA ILE A 78 -3.81 -6.84 10.91
C ILE A 78 -4.48 -8.09 11.48
N ASP A 79 -3.78 -8.83 12.34
CA ASP A 79 -4.32 -10.04 12.98
C ASP A 79 -5.52 -9.75 13.89
N LYS A 80 -5.57 -8.56 14.50
CA LYS A 80 -6.68 -8.13 15.37
C LYS A 80 -7.93 -7.67 14.61
N ILE A 81 -7.74 -6.91 13.52
CA ILE A 81 -8.84 -6.22 12.83
C ILE A 81 -9.15 -6.73 11.42
N ASN A 82 -8.41 -7.71 10.93
CA ASN A 82 -8.33 -8.25 9.58
C ASN A 82 -7.75 -7.26 8.54
N ILE A 83 -7.35 -7.80 7.38
CA ILE A 83 -6.66 -7.03 6.34
C ILE A 83 -7.53 -5.97 5.67
N LEU A 84 -8.84 -6.18 5.55
CA LEU A 84 -9.73 -5.18 4.95
C LEU A 84 -9.79 -3.92 5.82
N ASN A 85 -10.06 -4.09 7.10
CA ASN A 85 -10.09 -2.98 8.06
C ASN A 85 -8.70 -2.36 8.26
N ALA A 86 -7.64 -3.17 8.21
CA ALA A 86 -6.27 -2.69 8.29
C ALA A 86 -5.89 -1.80 7.08
N SER A 87 -6.37 -2.14 5.87
CA SER A 87 -6.17 -1.28 4.69
C SER A 87 -6.86 0.08 4.86
N PHE A 88 -8.10 0.09 5.36
CA PHE A 88 -8.81 1.36 5.63
C PHE A 88 -8.11 2.17 6.73
N LEU A 89 -7.69 1.51 7.81
CA LEU A 89 -6.95 2.18 8.89
C LEU A 89 -5.63 2.78 8.39
N ALA A 90 -4.90 2.08 7.51
CA ALA A 90 -3.67 2.60 6.91
C ALA A 90 -3.95 3.84 6.05
N MET A 91 -5.02 3.83 5.25
CA MET A 91 -5.45 5.00 4.45
C MET A 91 -5.85 6.17 5.36
N HIS A 92 -6.63 5.92 6.44
CA HIS A 92 -6.99 6.96 7.40
C HIS A 92 -5.75 7.56 8.07
N ARG A 93 -4.78 6.73 8.47
CA ARG A 93 -3.49 7.20 9.03
C ARG A 93 -2.69 8.04 8.03
N ALA A 94 -2.75 7.72 6.75
CA ALA A 94 -2.13 8.55 5.71
C ALA A 94 -2.85 9.90 5.58
N LEU A 95 -4.18 9.90 5.52
CA LEU A 95 -4.99 11.11 5.45
C LEU A 95 -4.79 12.02 6.66
N ASP A 96 -4.70 11.46 7.87
CA ASP A 96 -4.46 12.19 9.14
C ASP A 96 -3.10 12.93 9.15
N GLN A 97 -2.13 12.46 8.40
CA GLN A 97 -0.77 13.01 8.35
C GLN A 97 -0.56 14.04 7.22
N LEU A 98 -1.55 14.25 6.36
CA LEU A 98 -1.44 15.25 5.29
C LEU A 98 -1.28 16.65 5.86
N GLN A 99 -0.30 17.41 5.32
CA GLN A 99 -0.07 18.81 5.71
C GLN A 99 -1.17 19.77 5.20
N VAL A 100 -1.89 19.35 4.16
CA VAL A 100 -3.04 20.06 3.60
C VAL A 100 -4.26 19.16 3.77
N ARG A 101 -5.32 19.69 4.38
CA ARG A 101 -6.57 18.94 4.57
C ARG A 101 -7.29 18.78 3.23
N PRO A 102 -7.62 17.56 2.80
CA PRO A 102 -8.44 17.35 1.62
C PRO A 102 -9.90 17.76 1.88
N GLU A 103 -10.61 18.09 0.82
CA GLU A 103 -12.07 18.34 0.80
C GLU A 103 -12.85 17.14 0.25
N ALA A 104 -12.16 16.23 -0.45
CA ALA A 104 -12.70 14.98 -0.96
C ALA A 104 -11.62 13.90 -1.02
N VAL A 105 -12.04 12.63 -1.03
CA VAL A 105 -11.13 11.47 -1.10
C VAL A 105 -11.59 10.51 -2.19
N ILE A 106 -10.65 10.09 -3.04
CA ILE A 106 -10.84 8.98 -3.97
C ILE A 106 -9.90 7.82 -3.62
N VAL A 107 -10.41 6.60 -3.70
CA VAL A 107 -9.71 5.41 -3.17
C VAL A 107 -9.68 4.31 -4.22
N ASP A 108 -8.53 3.65 -4.41
CA ASP A 108 -8.49 2.42 -5.21
C ASP A 108 -9.31 1.33 -4.54
N GLY A 109 -10.13 0.62 -5.34
CA GLY A 109 -10.91 -0.51 -4.85
C GLY A 109 -12.43 -0.31 -4.95
N ASN A 110 -13.17 -1.15 -4.23
CA ASN A 110 -14.63 -1.19 -4.25
C ASN A 110 -15.27 -0.99 -2.87
N ARG A 111 -14.47 -0.76 -1.84
CA ARG A 111 -14.92 -0.52 -0.46
C ARG A 111 -13.98 0.44 0.23
N PHE A 112 -14.55 1.30 1.07
CA PHE A 112 -13.83 2.21 1.94
C PHE A 112 -14.73 2.57 3.12
N ASN A 113 -14.16 2.71 4.31
CA ASN A 113 -14.89 3.29 5.44
C ASN A 113 -14.81 4.82 5.32
N PRO A 114 -15.93 5.55 5.46
CA PRO A 114 -15.90 7.01 5.41
C PRO A 114 -14.80 7.60 6.28
N TYR A 115 -14.13 8.61 5.75
CA TYR A 115 -13.12 9.36 6.48
C TYR A 115 -13.70 10.71 6.92
N GLN A 116 -13.97 10.85 8.22
CA GLN A 116 -14.64 12.02 8.77
C GLN A 116 -15.96 12.31 7.99
N ASP A 117 -16.28 13.59 7.77
CA ASP A 117 -17.46 14.03 7.02
C ASP A 117 -17.14 14.35 5.54
N LEU A 118 -16.01 13.84 5.03
CA LEU A 118 -15.59 14.12 3.67
C LEU A 118 -16.31 13.22 2.65
N PRO A 119 -16.73 13.76 1.51
CA PRO A 119 -17.17 12.95 0.38
C PRO A 119 -16.04 12.01 -0.05
N SER A 120 -16.37 10.74 -0.23
CA SER A 120 -15.41 9.73 -0.66
C SER A 120 -15.99 8.82 -1.71
N THR A 121 -15.19 8.50 -2.73
CA THR A 121 -15.57 7.59 -3.83
C THR A 121 -14.54 6.51 -4.01
N THR A 122 -14.99 5.26 -4.07
CA THR A 122 -14.16 4.10 -4.40
C THR A 122 -14.15 3.87 -5.91
N ILE A 123 -12.98 3.63 -6.47
CA ILE A 123 -12.78 3.50 -7.92
C ILE A 123 -12.01 2.21 -8.20
N VAL A 124 -12.70 1.23 -8.78
CA VAL A 124 -12.06 -0.05 -9.14
C VAL A 124 -10.99 0.19 -10.21
N LYS A 125 -9.76 -0.25 -9.93
CA LYS A 125 -8.56 0.01 -10.74
C LYS A 125 -8.32 1.52 -10.90
N GLY A 126 -8.46 2.25 -9.82
CA GLY A 126 -8.28 3.71 -9.78
C GLY A 126 -6.85 4.13 -10.11
N ASP A 127 -5.86 3.30 -9.76
CA ASP A 127 -4.44 3.45 -10.10
C ASP A 127 -4.15 3.52 -11.62
N GLY A 128 -5.07 2.99 -12.43
CA GLY A 128 -5.05 3.09 -13.89
C GLY A 128 -5.99 4.16 -14.45
N LYS A 129 -6.62 4.99 -13.63
CA LYS A 129 -7.63 5.97 -14.05
C LYS A 129 -7.34 7.39 -13.58
N TYR A 130 -6.86 7.57 -12.34
CA TYR A 130 -6.65 8.86 -11.71
C TYR A 130 -5.19 9.04 -11.26
N LEU A 131 -4.63 10.21 -11.53
CA LEU A 131 -3.23 10.55 -11.24
C LEU A 131 -2.92 10.48 -9.74
N SER A 132 -3.80 10.98 -8.87
CA SER A 132 -3.60 10.99 -7.42
C SER A 132 -3.59 9.57 -6.83
N ILE A 133 -4.46 8.67 -7.31
CA ILE A 133 -4.45 7.26 -6.90
C ILE A 133 -3.20 6.54 -7.43
N ALA A 134 -2.81 6.79 -8.68
CA ALA A 134 -1.59 6.22 -9.25
C ALA A 134 -0.34 6.66 -8.48
N ALA A 135 -0.27 7.94 -8.09
CA ALA A 135 0.80 8.47 -7.24
C ALA A 135 0.81 7.80 -5.86
N ALA A 136 -0.36 7.65 -5.22
CA ALA A 136 -0.49 6.94 -3.95
C ALA A 136 -0.03 5.48 -4.06
N SER A 137 -0.37 4.78 -5.14
CA SER A 137 0.10 3.42 -5.42
C SER A 137 1.62 3.31 -5.47
N ILE A 138 2.30 4.26 -6.14
CA ILE A 138 3.77 4.32 -6.20
C ILE A 138 4.36 4.52 -4.80
N LEU A 139 3.84 5.49 -4.03
CA LEU A 139 4.35 5.75 -2.68
C LEU A 139 4.12 4.55 -1.76
N ALA A 140 2.91 4.04 -1.66
CA ALA A 140 2.60 2.88 -0.82
C ALA A 140 3.51 1.67 -1.16
N LYS A 141 3.71 1.40 -2.45
CA LYS A 141 4.54 0.29 -2.92
C LYS A 141 6.02 0.49 -2.61
N THR A 142 6.59 1.64 -2.90
CA THR A 142 8.03 1.88 -2.73
C THR A 142 8.43 1.99 -1.26
N TYR A 143 7.63 2.65 -0.42
CA TYR A 143 7.85 2.70 1.03
C TYR A 143 7.76 1.32 1.67
N ARG A 144 6.79 0.50 1.22
CA ARG A 144 6.71 -0.88 1.69
C ARG A 144 7.88 -1.73 1.23
N ASP A 145 8.35 -1.56 0.00
CA ASP A 145 9.51 -2.30 -0.51
C ASP A 145 10.76 -1.99 0.31
N ASP A 146 11.04 -0.71 0.63
CA ASP A 146 12.15 -0.32 1.51
C ASP A 146 12.07 -1.00 2.88
N TYR A 147 10.88 -1.00 3.49
CA TYR A 147 10.65 -1.69 4.76
C TYR A 147 10.91 -3.21 4.66
N MET A 148 10.45 -3.86 3.60
CA MET A 148 10.69 -5.30 3.41
C MET A 148 12.14 -5.63 3.14
N LEU A 149 12.88 -4.74 2.45
CA LEU A 149 14.32 -4.88 2.24
C LEU A 149 15.09 -4.78 3.56
N SER A 150 14.73 -3.84 4.44
CA SER A 150 15.36 -3.74 5.76
C SER A 150 15.10 -5.00 6.62
N LEU A 151 13.89 -5.55 6.56
CA LEU A 151 13.59 -6.81 7.26
C LEU A 151 14.32 -8.02 6.65
N ALA A 152 14.59 -8.00 5.34
CA ALA A 152 15.33 -9.06 4.68
C ALA A 152 16.79 -9.13 5.13
N GLU A 153 17.40 -8.02 5.55
CA GLU A 153 18.73 -7.99 6.14
C GLU A 153 18.74 -8.69 7.50
N GLU A 154 17.70 -8.50 8.31
CA GLU A 154 17.56 -9.12 9.62
C GLU A 154 17.15 -10.61 9.54
N TYR A 155 16.33 -10.96 8.54
CA TYR A 155 15.77 -12.31 8.36
C TYR A 155 16.04 -12.85 6.94
N PRO A 156 17.31 -13.06 6.54
CA PRO A 156 17.68 -13.43 5.17
C PRO A 156 17.13 -14.79 4.71
N GLN A 157 16.78 -15.69 5.66
CA GLN A 157 16.26 -17.02 5.37
C GLN A 157 14.89 -17.04 4.69
N TYR A 158 14.10 -15.96 4.79
CA TYR A 158 12.75 -15.88 4.19
C TYR A 158 12.73 -15.34 2.76
N ASP A 159 13.87 -14.92 2.21
CA ASP A 159 13.99 -14.38 0.85
C ASP A 159 13.09 -13.14 0.60
N TRP A 160 12.87 -12.32 1.64
CA TRP A 160 11.99 -11.15 1.53
C TRP A 160 12.52 -10.08 0.59
N GLN A 161 13.83 -10.04 0.34
CA GLN A 161 14.42 -9.18 -0.69
C GLN A 161 13.91 -9.48 -2.11
N SER A 162 13.46 -10.72 -2.36
CA SER A 162 12.91 -11.13 -3.65
C SER A 162 11.38 -11.19 -3.63
N ASN A 163 10.81 -11.80 -2.59
CA ASN A 163 9.37 -12.07 -2.54
C ASN A 163 8.54 -10.98 -1.84
N MET A 164 9.16 -9.99 -1.19
CA MET A 164 8.49 -8.88 -0.48
C MET A 164 7.40 -9.33 0.51
N GLY A 165 7.57 -10.53 1.08
CA GLY A 165 6.60 -11.14 2.01
C GLY A 165 5.44 -11.86 1.34
N TYR A 166 5.36 -11.94 0.01
CA TYR A 166 4.31 -12.66 -0.70
C TYR A 166 4.40 -14.18 -0.52
N PRO A 167 3.28 -14.93 -0.69
CA PRO A 167 3.15 -16.36 -0.43
C PRO A 167 3.80 -17.24 -1.52
N THR A 168 5.08 -17.02 -1.81
CA THR A 168 5.84 -17.87 -2.74
C THR A 168 6.13 -19.22 -2.11
N LYS A 169 6.39 -20.24 -2.95
CA LYS A 169 6.81 -21.56 -2.48
C LYS A 169 8.04 -21.48 -1.57
N LYS A 170 9.01 -20.63 -1.92
CA LYS A 170 10.24 -20.43 -1.15
C LYS A 170 9.95 -19.79 0.21
N HIS A 171 9.06 -18.79 0.29
CA HIS A 171 8.67 -18.19 1.55
C HIS A 171 7.96 -19.18 2.46
N ARG A 172 7.01 -19.96 1.95
CA ARG A 172 6.33 -21.02 2.71
C ARG A 172 7.28 -22.12 3.17
N GLN A 173 8.23 -22.52 2.33
CA GLN A 173 9.26 -23.48 2.72
C GLN A 173 10.14 -22.96 3.83
N ALA A 174 10.56 -21.70 3.77
CA ALA A 174 11.32 -21.04 4.83
C ALA A 174 10.55 -20.98 6.16
N ILE A 175 9.23 -20.76 6.11
CA ILE A 175 8.37 -20.80 7.30
C ILE A 175 8.35 -22.22 7.91
N LEU A 176 8.30 -23.27 7.10
CA LEU A 176 8.36 -24.66 7.58
C LEU A 176 9.71 -24.98 8.25
N GLU A 177 10.81 -24.49 7.69
CA GLU A 177 12.16 -24.80 8.16
C GLU A 177 12.58 -23.97 9.38
N HIS A 178 12.19 -22.69 9.42
CA HIS A 178 12.68 -21.72 10.41
C HIS A 178 11.59 -21.18 11.36
N GLY A 179 10.33 -21.59 11.17
CA GLY A 179 9.20 -21.07 11.92
C GLY A 179 8.75 -19.69 11.44
N ILE A 180 8.07 -18.95 12.31
CA ILE A 180 7.59 -17.60 12.03
C ILE A 180 8.38 -16.57 12.84
N THR A 181 8.37 -15.33 12.36
CA THR A 181 8.87 -14.14 13.06
C THR A 181 7.71 -13.29 13.57
N PRO A 182 7.94 -12.26 14.40
CA PRO A 182 6.91 -11.29 14.78
C PRO A 182 6.30 -10.52 13.60
N TYR A 183 6.93 -10.56 12.44
CA TYR A 183 6.47 -9.90 11.22
C TYR A 183 5.52 -10.75 10.38
N HIS A 184 5.35 -12.04 10.67
CA HIS A 184 4.36 -12.89 10.01
C HIS A 184 2.95 -12.63 10.54
N ARG A 185 1.97 -12.67 9.64
CA ARG A 185 0.54 -12.47 9.95
C ARG A 185 -0.07 -13.80 10.36
N LYS A 186 -0.26 -14.01 11.65
CA LYS A 186 -0.72 -15.29 12.22
C LYS A 186 -2.13 -15.68 11.81
N SER A 187 -2.97 -14.69 11.48
CA SER A 187 -4.33 -14.91 10.98
C SER A 187 -4.40 -15.41 9.53
N TYR A 188 -3.25 -15.43 8.81
CA TYR A 188 -3.18 -15.90 7.44
C TYR A 188 -2.86 -17.39 7.36
N ASN A 189 -3.29 -18.06 6.28
CA ASN A 189 -2.84 -19.41 5.96
C ASN A 189 -1.37 -19.39 5.50
N LEU A 190 -0.46 -19.51 6.46
CA LEU A 190 0.98 -19.35 6.25
C LEU A 190 1.58 -20.50 5.42
N LEU A 191 1.05 -21.74 5.58
CA LEU A 191 1.60 -22.93 4.94
C LEU A 191 0.90 -23.31 3.63
N GLY A 192 -0.31 -22.81 3.40
CA GLY A 192 -1.15 -23.16 2.25
C GLY A 192 -1.97 -24.43 2.48
N ASP A 193 -2.83 -24.76 1.52
CA ASP A 193 -3.74 -25.89 1.63
C ASP A 193 -2.98 -27.22 1.64
N GLY A 194 -3.31 -28.09 2.61
CA GLY A 194 -2.77 -29.44 2.75
C GLY A 194 -1.53 -29.58 3.63
N GLN A 195 -1.10 -28.54 4.34
CA GLN A 195 0.03 -28.60 5.28
C GLN A 195 -0.43 -28.52 6.75
N LEU A 196 0.40 -29.10 7.65
CA LEU A 196 0.15 -29.12 9.10
C LEU A 196 -0.06 -27.72 9.67
N SER A 197 -1.02 -27.57 10.56
CA SER A 197 -1.21 -26.34 11.35
C SER A 197 -0.07 -26.21 12.37
N PHE A 198 0.46 -24.99 12.53
CA PHE A 198 1.26 -24.69 13.72
C PHE A 198 0.31 -24.36 14.88
N ASP A 199 0.57 -24.93 16.04
CA ASP A 199 0.01 -24.46 17.31
C ASP A 199 0.85 -23.25 17.77
N PHE A 200 0.26 -22.04 17.70
CA PHE A 200 0.91 -20.80 18.12
C PHE A 200 0.36 -20.33 19.47
#